data_61b7b710a6f4fb86173c054b99816753
#
_entry.id   61b7b710a6f4fb86173c054b99816753
#
_cell.length_a   1.000
_cell.length_b   1.000
_cell.length_c   1.000
_cell.angle_alpha   90.00
_cell.angle_beta   90.00
_cell.angle_gamma   90.00
#
_symmetry.space_group_name_H-M   'P 1'
#
loop_
_entity.id
_entity.type
_entity.pdbx_description
1 polymer ?
#
loop_
_entity_poly.entity_id
_entity_poly.type
_entity_poly.pdbx_seq_one_letter_code
_entity_poly.pdbx_strand_id
1 'polypeptide(L)'
;MSEQEMLSWSNKCLTECYDPSGQAKLKKWELVLTDDAFIRLRKTYANGKQEYFSFQLHRFTDMDYLGSTVNGTLQLKAVADDIIVQTYNDPHEDIDTMATQLNIPVKNMEPERLDSLQMVLNYFKNKGL
;
A
#
# COMPACT_ATOMS: atom_id res chain seq x y z
N MET A 1 0.68 -14.46 16.14
CA MET A 1 -0.46 -14.53 15.19
C MET A 1 -0.20 -15.61 14.16
N SER A 2 -1.23 -16.33 13.77
CA SER A 2 -1.15 -17.20 12.59
C SER A 2 -1.09 -16.34 11.32
N GLU A 3 -0.74 -16.96 10.19
CA GLU A 3 -0.73 -16.25 8.92
C GLU A 3 -2.09 -15.66 8.58
N GLN A 4 -3.16 -16.43 8.82
CA GLN A 4 -4.52 -15.97 8.57
C GLN A 4 -4.89 -14.78 9.46
N GLU A 5 -4.46 -14.81 10.71
CA GLU A 5 -4.67 -13.68 11.62
C GLU A 5 -3.89 -12.45 11.20
N MET A 6 -2.65 -12.64 10.71
CA MET A 6 -1.84 -11.54 10.17
C MET A 6 -2.52 -10.88 8.97
N LEU A 7 -3.07 -11.68 8.06
CA LEU A 7 -3.80 -11.17 6.89
C LEU A 7 -5.05 -10.39 7.32
N SER A 8 -5.86 -10.97 8.19
CA SER A 8 -7.06 -10.31 8.69
C SER A 8 -6.75 -8.99 9.38
N TRP A 9 -5.79 -9.02 10.29
CA TRP A 9 -5.39 -7.83 11.04
C TRP A 9 -4.87 -6.73 10.11
N SER A 10 -3.97 -7.11 9.19
CA SER A 10 -3.34 -6.15 8.28
C SER A 10 -4.34 -5.51 7.34
N ASN A 11 -5.24 -6.30 6.77
CA ASN A 11 -6.24 -5.76 5.87
C ASN A 11 -7.23 -4.86 6.58
N LYS A 12 -7.58 -5.18 7.82
CA LYS A 12 -8.41 -4.30 8.64
C LYS A 12 -7.67 -3.00 8.96
N CYS A 13 -6.40 -3.10 9.35
CA CYS A 13 -5.56 -1.93 9.65
C CYS A 13 -5.43 -1.01 8.43
N LEU A 14 -5.09 -1.58 7.27
CA LEU A 14 -4.91 -0.80 6.04
C LEU A 14 -6.22 -0.14 5.61
N THR A 15 -7.35 -0.84 5.71
CA THR A 15 -8.65 -0.28 5.37
C THR A 15 -9.03 0.88 6.31
N GLU A 16 -8.80 0.72 7.60
CA GLU A 16 -9.14 1.76 8.59
C GLU A 16 -8.22 2.98 8.50
N CYS A 17 -6.96 2.76 8.15
CA CYS A 17 -5.96 3.82 8.18
C CYS A 17 -5.73 4.52 6.86
N TYR A 18 -6.17 3.97 5.74
CA TYR A 18 -6.00 4.65 4.46
C TYR A 18 -6.71 6.00 4.48
N ASP A 19 -6.00 7.05 4.04
CA ASP A 19 -6.54 8.43 4.04
C ASP A 19 -6.72 8.94 2.61
N PRO A 20 -7.93 8.94 2.07
CA PRO A 20 -8.19 9.46 0.73
C PRO A 20 -8.33 10.98 0.66
N SER A 21 -8.36 11.68 1.81
CA SER A 21 -8.76 13.09 1.87
C SER A 21 -7.77 14.07 1.26
N GLY A 22 -6.49 13.72 1.20
CA GLY A 22 -5.43 14.59 0.67
C GLY A 22 -5.24 14.52 -0.83
N GLN A 23 -6.11 13.83 -1.55
CA GLN A 23 -5.98 13.59 -2.98
C GLN A 23 -7.14 14.20 -3.75
N ALA A 24 -7.04 14.22 -5.08
CA ALA A 24 -8.17 14.50 -5.93
C ALA A 24 -9.30 13.53 -5.56
N LYS A 25 -10.55 13.97 -5.71
CA LYS A 25 -11.71 13.22 -5.23
C LYS A 25 -11.72 11.79 -5.77
N LEU A 26 -11.63 10.83 -4.86
CA LEU A 26 -11.72 9.42 -5.18
C LEU A 26 -13.17 8.97 -5.15
N LYS A 27 -13.60 8.22 -6.17
CA LYS A 27 -14.88 7.54 -6.20
C LYS A 27 -14.83 6.29 -5.32
N LYS A 28 -13.72 5.56 -5.39
CA LYS A 28 -13.45 4.40 -4.54
C LYS A 28 -11.97 4.09 -4.52
N TRP A 29 -11.57 3.28 -3.54
CA TRP A 29 -10.20 2.79 -3.43
C TRP A 29 -10.21 1.41 -2.80
N GLU A 30 -9.14 0.66 -3.04
CA GLU A 30 -8.96 -0.67 -2.47
C GLU A 30 -7.48 -0.86 -2.16
N LEU A 31 -7.16 -1.17 -0.92
CA LEU A 31 -5.80 -1.43 -0.45
C LEU A 31 -5.81 -2.77 0.27
N VAL A 32 -5.04 -3.74 -0.25
CA VAL A 32 -5.09 -5.11 0.24
C VAL A 32 -3.71 -5.76 0.29
N LEU A 33 -3.48 -6.55 1.34
CA LEU A 33 -2.38 -7.50 1.43
C LEU A 33 -2.93 -8.87 1.08
N THR A 34 -2.36 -9.51 0.04
CA THR A 34 -2.82 -10.82 -0.42
C THR A 34 -2.04 -11.95 0.24
N ASP A 35 -2.59 -13.17 0.21
CA ASP A 35 -1.95 -14.34 0.80
C ASP A 35 -0.71 -14.80 0.03
N ASP A 36 -0.53 -14.35 -1.20
CA ASP A 36 0.67 -14.59 -1.99
C ASP A 36 1.67 -13.43 -1.90
N ALA A 37 1.60 -12.63 -0.84
CA ALA A 37 2.55 -11.61 -0.47
C ALA A 37 2.64 -10.41 -1.43
N PHE A 38 1.50 -9.94 -1.93
CA PHE A 38 1.40 -8.69 -2.66
C PHE A 38 0.68 -7.64 -1.83
N ILE A 39 1.16 -6.39 -1.89
CA ILE A 39 0.38 -5.22 -1.51
C ILE A 39 -0.12 -4.59 -2.80
N ARG A 40 -1.44 -4.42 -2.89
CA ARG A 40 -2.09 -3.84 -4.07
C ARG A 40 -2.95 -2.65 -3.65
N LEU A 41 -2.81 -1.56 -4.39
CA LEU A 41 -3.61 -0.36 -4.19
C LEU A 41 -4.23 0.02 -5.52
N ARG A 42 -5.56 0.12 -5.56
CA ARG A 42 -6.28 0.63 -6.74
C ARG A 42 -7.10 1.83 -6.31
N LYS A 43 -6.94 2.92 -7.04
CA LYS A 43 -7.72 4.15 -6.83
C LYS A 43 -8.55 4.41 -8.06
N THR A 44 -9.82 4.75 -7.87
CA THR A 44 -10.71 5.17 -8.96
C THR A 44 -11.17 6.59 -8.68
N TYR A 45 -10.83 7.50 -9.59
CA TYR A 45 -11.18 8.91 -9.46
C TYR A 45 -12.58 9.19 -10.01
N ALA A 46 -13.15 10.34 -9.64
CA ALA A 46 -14.50 10.73 -10.05
C ALA A 46 -14.66 10.81 -11.57
N ASN A 47 -13.58 11.12 -12.30
CA ASN A 47 -13.60 11.20 -13.77
C ASN A 47 -13.41 9.85 -14.46
N GLY A 48 -13.31 8.75 -13.70
CA GLY A 48 -13.14 7.41 -14.24
C GLY A 48 -11.69 6.96 -14.39
N LYS A 49 -10.72 7.85 -14.20
CA LYS A 49 -9.31 7.47 -14.20
C LYS A 49 -9.03 6.48 -13.07
N GLN A 50 -8.21 5.47 -13.35
CA GLN A 50 -7.75 4.53 -12.31
C GLN A 50 -6.23 4.57 -12.20
N GLU A 51 -5.72 4.42 -10.97
CA GLU A 51 -4.30 4.19 -10.70
C GLU A 51 -4.18 2.85 -9.99
N TYR A 52 -3.24 2.04 -10.44
CA TYR A 52 -3.01 0.71 -9.90
C TYR A 52 -1.54 0.54 -9.52
N PHE A 53 -1.32 0.07 -8.28
CA PHE A 53 0.01 -0.19 -7.74
C PHE A 53 0.04 -1.65 -7.26
N SER A 54 1.11 -2.38 -7.61
CA SER A 54 1.29 -3.76 -7.17
C SER A 54 2.74 -3.97 -6.73
N PHE A 55 2.92 -4.35 -5.48
CA PHE A 55 4.22 -4.53 -4.85
C PHE A 55 4.34 -5.94 -4.29
N GLN A 56 5.23 -6.75 -4.87
CA GLN A 56 5.54 -8.08 -4.35
C GLN A 56 6.51 -7.96 -3.18
N LEU A 57 6.12 -8.45 -2.01
CA LEU A 57 6.85 -8.20 -0.76
C LEU A 57 8.18 -8.93 -0.65
N HIS A 58 8.50 -9.90 -1.52
CA HIS A 58 9.85 -10.46 -1.58
C HIS A 58 10.90 -9.38 -1.88
N ARG A 59 10.49 -8.31 -2.56
CA ARG A 59 11.35 -7.20 -2.92
C ARG A 59 11.26 -6.02 -1.95
N PHE A 60 10.56 -6.20 -0.85
CA PHE A 60 10.44 -5.20 0.21
C PHE A 60 11.75 -5.09 0.99
N THR A 61 12.25 -3.87 1.19
CA THR A 61 13.46 -3.63 1.97
C THR A 61 13.17 -2.94 3.29
N ASP A 62 12.32 -1.92 3.28
CA ASP A 62 12.09 -1.10 4.45
C ASP A 62 10.76 -0.36 4.37
N MET A 63 10.26 0.03 5.54
CA MET A 63 9.08 0.87 5.67
C MET A 63 9.43 2.07 6.53
N ASP A 64 9.25 3.27 5.96
CA ASP A 64 9.36 4.52 6.70
C ASP A 64 7.98 5.12 6.93
N TYR A 65 7.87 5.92 7.96
CA TYR A 65 6.65 6.67 8.25
C TYR A 65 6.99 8.14 8.43
N LEU A 66 6.35 9.01 7.65
CA LEU A 66 6.51 10.46 7.72
C LEU A 66 5.19 11.08 8.13
N GLY A 67 5.18 11.72 9.29
CA GLY A 67 3.98 12.41 9.78
C GLY A 67 3.75 12.20 11.25
N SER A 68 2.50 12.43 11.66
CA SER A 68 2.06 12.26 13.05
C SER A 68 1.10 11.07 13.18
N THR A 69 0.65 10.81 14.40
CA THR A 69 -0.39 9.81 14.65
C THR A 69 -1.69 10.16 13.90
N VAL A 70 -1.99 11.45 13.77
CA VAL A 70 -3.23 11.90 13.14
C VAL A 70 -3.23 11.61 11.64
N ASN A 71 -2.15 11.99 10.95
CA ASN A 71 -2.00 11.70 9.53
C ASN A 71 -0.53 11.67 9.12
N GLY A 72 -0.24 10.95 8.06
CA GLY A 72 1.12 10.81 7.56
C GLY A 72 1.16 9.96 6.29
N THR A 73 2.36 9.53 5.95
CA THR A 73 2.61 8.71 4.75
C THR A 73 3.46 7.52 5.12
N LEU A 74 2.96 6.32 4.80
CA LEU A 74 3.76 5.11 4.81
C LEU A 74 4.56 5.07 3.51
N GLN A 75 5.87 4.84 3.62
CA GLN A 75 6.74 4.68 2.47
C GLN A 75 7.27 3.26 2.45
N LEU A 76 6.76 2.45 1.54
CA LEU A 76 7.20 1.07 1.35
C LEU A 76 8.27 1.07 0.27
N LYS A 77 9.47 0.60 0.61
CA LYS A 77 10.63 0.66 -0.29
C LYS A 77 10.99 -0.71 -0.83
N ALA A 78 11.35 -0.75 -2.10
CA ALA A 78 11.76 -1.96 -2.81
C ALA A 78 13.27 -1.97 -3.07
N VAL A 79 13.79 -3.15 -3.42
CA VAL A 79 15.22 -3.34 -3.75
C VAL A 79 15.60 -2.52 -4.98
N ALA A 80 14.72 -2.50 -5.99
CA ALA A 80 14.93 -1.81 -7.26
C ALA A 80 13.57 -1.34 -7.79
N ASP A 81 13.45 -1.14 -9.10
CA ASP A 81 12.19 -0.76 -9.75
C ASP A 81 11.24 -1.97 -9.79
N ASP A 82 10.75 -2.39 -8.63
CA ASP A 82 9.98 -3.63 -8.48
C ASP A 82 8.47 -3.41 -8.36
N ILE A 83 8.04 -2.16 -8.16
CA ILE A 83 6.63 -1.84 -7.91
C ILE A 83 5.97 -1.45 -9.23
N ILE A 84 4.95 -2.19 -9.62
CA ILE A 84 4.17 -1.89 -10.83
C ILE A 84 3.31 -0.66 -10.57
N VAL A 85 3.35 0.29 -11.51
CA VAL A 85 2.52 1.50 -11.49
C VAL A 85 1.84 1.64 -12.84
N GLN A 86 0.51 1.55 -12.86
CA GLN A 86 -0.28 1.61 -14.09
C GLN A 86 -1.44 2.57 -13.93
N THR A 87 -1.79 3.29 -15.00
CA THR A 87 -3.03 4.06 -15.04
C THR A 87 -3.94 3.53 -16.13
N TYR A 88 -5.23 3.74 -15.94
CA TYR A 88 -6.28 3.36 -16.90
C TYR A 88 -7.24 4.53 -17.05
N ASN A 89 -7.70 4.78 -18.25
CA ASN A 89 -8.65 5.85 -18.57
C ASN A 89 -8.12 7.24 -18.17
N ASP A 90 -6.81 7.44 -18.26
CA ASP A 90 -6.20 8.74 -17.99
C ASP A 90 -6.52 9.69 -19.16
N PRO A 91 -7.08 10.90 -18.88
CA PRO A 91 -7.39 11.86 -19.95
C PRO A 91 -6.18 12.31 -20.76
N HIS A 92 -4.97 12.23 -20.19
CA HIS A 92 -3.75 12.63 -20.88
C HIS A 92 -3.13 11.44 -21.62
N GLU A 93 -2.74 10.41 -20.88
CA GLU A 93 -2.14 9.21 -21.44
C GLU A 93 -1.98 8.18 -20.31
N ASP A 94 -2.32 6.93 -20.60
CA ASP A 94 -2.09 5.87 -19.62
C ASP A 94 -0.60 5.57 -19.52
N ILE A 95 -0.13 5.33 -18.30
CA ILE A 95 1.25 4.95 -18.04
C ILE A 95 1.31 3.50 -17.58
N ASP A 96 2.46 2.88 -17.87
CA ASP A 96 2.80 1.53 -17.41
C ASP A 96 4.29 1.56 -17.09
N THR A 97 4.62 1.70 -15.82
CA THR A 97 5.99 1.91 -15.37
C THR A 97 6.24 1.15 -14.08
N MET A 98 7.48 1.26 -13.59
CA MET A 98 7.91 0.64 -12.35
C MET A 98 8.49 1.69 -11.41
N ALA A 99 8.35 1.46 -10.10
CA ALA A 99 8.85 2.37 -9.08
C ALA A 99 9.62 1.62 -7.99
N THR A 100 10.46 2.35 -7.25
CA THR A 100 11.22 1.81 -6.12
C THR A 100 10.54 2.02 -4.79
N GLN A 101 9.48 2.83 -4.75
CA GLN A 101 8.80 3.22 -3.52
C GLN A 101 7.30 3.36 -3.76
N LEU A 102 6.52 2.90 -2.79
CA LEU A 102 5.07 3.08 -2.76
C LEU A 102 4.72 3.95 -1.56
N ASN A 103 4.13 5.11 -1.82
CA ASN A 103 3.69 6.04 -0.78
C ASN A 103 2.20 5.87 -0.56
N ILE A 104 1.81 5.60 0.69
CA ILE A 104 0.42 5.37 1.06
C ILE A 104 0.01 6.42 2.10
N PRO A 105 -0.91 7.33 1.77
CA PRO A 105 -1.40 8.29 2.76
C PRO A 105 -2.26 7.58 3.80
N VAL A 106 -2.01 7.85 5.07
CA VAL A 106 -2.70 7.18 6.17
C VAL A 106 -3.07 8.16 7.27
N LYS A 107 -4.02 7.73 8.12
CA LYS A 107 -4.50 8.44 9.29
C LYS A 107 -4.59 7.48 10.47
N ASN A 108 -4.56 8.03 11.69
CA ASN A 108 -4.71 7.25 12.93
C ASN A 108 -3.70 6.09 13.00
N MET A 109 -2.49 6.32 12.52
CA MET A 109 -1.44 5.32 12.52
C MET A 109 -0.63 5.42 13.80
N GLU A 110 -1.09 4.72 14.84
CA GLU A 110 -0.43 4.69 16.12
C GLU A 110 0.85 3.86 16.07
N PRO A 111 1.84 4.13 16.97
CA PRO A 111 3.10 3.39 16.96
C PRO A 111 2.94 1.87 17.02
N GLU A 112 1.99 1.36 17.78
CA GLU A 112 1.73 -0.08 17.89
C GLU A 112 1.28 -0.67 16.55
N ARG A 113 0.48 0.08 15.80
CA ARG A 113 0.05 -0.35 14.45
C ARG A 113 1.22 -0.40 13.50
N LEU A 114 2.12 0.60 13.57
CA LEU A 114 3.33 0.62 12.74
C LEU A 114 4.23 -0.58 13.04
N ASP A 115 4.45 -0.87 14.33
CA ASP A 115 5.28 -2.00 14.74
C ASP A 115 4.69 -3.32 14.26
N SER A 116 3.40 -3.51 14.44
CA SER A 116 2.73 -4.74 14.01
C SER A 116 2.72 -4.89 12.49
N LEU A 117 2.50 -3.78 11.77
CA LEU A 117 2.51 -3.80 10.31
C LEU A 117 3.91 -4.14 9.79
N GLN A 118 4.96 -3.55 10.37
CA GLN A 118 6.35 -3.87 10.02
C GLN A 118 6.63 -5.36 10.19
N MET A 119 6.19 -5.93 11.31
CA MET A 119 6.35 -7.36 11.59
C MET A 119 5.66 -8.22 10.55
N VAL A 120 4.43 -7.87 10.17
CA VAL A 120 3.66 -8.61 9.17
C VAL A 120 4.32 -8.51 7.80
N LEU A 121 4.75 -7.33 7.38
CA LEU A 121 5.41 -7.16 6.09
C LEU A 121 6.71 -7.97 6.02
N ASN A 122 7.50 -8.00 7.09
CA ASN A 122 8.71 -8.82 7.15
C ASN A 122 8.40 -10.31 7.10
N TYR A 123 7.32 -10.74 7.73
CA TYR A 123 6.87 -12.13 7.66
C TYR A 123 6.59 -12.53 6.20
N PHE A 124 5.81 -11.73 5.49
CA PHE A 124 5.45 -12.04 4.10
C PHE A 124 6.63 -11.86 3.15
N LYS A 125 7.55 -10.95 3.45
CA LYS A 125 8.81 -10.84 2.70
C LYS A 125 9.59 -12.15 2.74
N ASN A 126 9.64 -12.80 3.90
CA ASN A 126 10.44 -14.00 4.13
C ASN A 126 9.67 -15.30 3.89
N LYS A 127 8.40 -15.22 3.55
CA LYS A 127 7.60 -16.38 3.21
C LYS A 127 8.14 -17.00 1.93
N GLY A 128 8.41 -18.30 1.92
CA GLY A 128 9.00 -19.00 0.79
C GLY A 128 8.04 -19.15 -0.40
N LEU A 129 7.93 -18.15 -1.21
CA LEU A 129 7.10 -18.16 -2.43
C LEU A 129 7.93 -18.41 -3.68
#